data_213cfbe5ae91714ede0dacf80660a8cd
#
_entry.id   213cfbe5ae91714ede0dacf80660a8cd
#
_cell.length_a   1.000
_cell.length_b   1.000
_cell.length_c   1.000
_cell.angle_alpha   90.00
_cell.angle_beta   90.00
_cell.angle_gamma   90.00
#
_symmetry.space_group_name_H-M   'P 1'
#
loop_
_entity.id
_entity.type
_entity.pdbx_description
1 polymer ?
#
loop_
_entity_poly.entity_id
_entity_poly.type
_entity_poly.pdbx_seq_one_letter_code
_entity_poly.pdbx_strand_id
1 'polypeptide(L)'
;MNTNKETARNLLDVRIVLAALWVAEVLSSLNGDTYRLSDPITLKSMLENTGSIVTTPGLLLTMSMIFVVPILMSALTLILKSSVSRWANRIIGILYALITFAFLVLCFVLRSASYEFVWATAQLVFTLLVVWYAWKWTNPEG
;
A
#
# COMPACT_ATOMS: atom_id res chain seq x y z
N MET A 1 -38.90 -0.57 1.36
CA MET A 1 -38.08 0.16 2.38
C MET A 1 -36.80 -0.57 2.83
N ASN A 2 -36.60 -1.82 2.43
CA ASN A 2 -35.39 -2.61 2.81
C ASN A 2 -34.19 -2.41 1.85
N THR A 3 -34.42 -2.21 0.55
CA THR A 3 -33.37 -2.09 -0.48
C THR A 3 -32.37 -0.96 -0.21
N ASN A 4 -32.82 0.20 0.23
CA ASN A 4 -31.92 1.34 0.51
C ASN A 4 -30.99 1.09 1.71
N LYS A 5 -31.45 0.33 2.72
CA LYS A 5 -30.62 -0.01 3.90
C LYS A 5 -29.56 -1.06 3.55
N GLU A 6 -29.89 -2.05 2.74
CA GLU A 6 -28.94 -3.07 2.27
C GLU A 6 -27.87 -2.45 1.36
N THR A 7 -28.27 -1.58 0.48
CA THR A 7 -27.36 -0.84 -0.41
C THR A 7 -26.38 0.02 0.39
N ALA A 8 -26.87 0.78 1.38
CA ALA A 8 -26.03 1.62 2.24
C ALA A 8 -25.04 0.77 3.07
N ARG A 9 -25.46 -0.40 3.56
CA ARG A 9 -24.59 -1.33 4.30
C ARG A 9 -23.49 -1.89 3.40
N ASN A 10 -23.83 -2.35 2.21
CA ASN A 10 -22.86 -2.90 1.26
C ASN A 10 -21.81 -1.86 0.83
N LEU A 11 -22.20 -0.60 0.68
CA LEU A 11 -21.27 0.50 0.38
C LEU A 11 -20.30 0.78 1.52
N LEU A 12 -20.81 0.77 2.75
CA LEU A 12 -19.99 0.96 3.94
C LEU A 12 -19.01 -0.20 4.10
N ASP A 13 -19.46 -1.43 3.88
CA ASP A 13 -18.64 -2.63 3.95
C ASP A 13 -17.45 -2.58 2.97
N VAL A 14 -17.67 -2.17 1.72
CA VAL A 14 -16.59 -2.04 0.73
C VAL A 14 -15.57 -0.96 1.13
N ARG A 15 -16.04 0.18 1.67
CA ARG A 15 -15.15 1.25 2.13
C ARG A 15 -14.28 0.81 3.30
N ILE A 16 -14.87 0.08 4.24
CA ILE A 16 -14.13 -0.48 5.39
C ILE A 16 -13.08 -1.48 4.91
N VAL A 17 -13.44 -2.36 3.99
CA VAL A 17 -12.48 -3.32 3.41
C VAL A 17 -11.32 -2.60 2.72
N LEU A 18 -11.60 -1.60 1.89
CA LEU A 18 -10.56 -0.83 1.21
C LEU A 18 -9.66 -0.08 2.20
N ALA A 19 -10.25 0.56 3.22
CA ALA A 19 -9.47 1.24 4.27
C ALA A 19 -8.59 0.25 5.04
N ALA A 20 -9.12 -0.92 5.39
CA ALA A 20 -8.36 -1.98 6.06
C ALA A 20 -7.21 -2.52 5.19
N LEU A 21 -7.41 -2.66 3.87
CA LEU A 21 -6.37 -3.07 2.94
C LEU A 21 -5.23 -2.03 2.85
N TRP A 22 -5.56 -0.74 2.84
CA TRP A 22 -4.55 0.32 2.90
C TRP A 22 -3.77 0.30 4.22
N VAL A 23 -4.43 0.05 5.35
CA VAL A 23 -3.76 -0.13 6.65
C VAL A 23 -2.86 -1.36 6.63
N ALA A 24 -3.31 -2.48 6.07
CA ALA A 24 -2.53 -3.70 5.96
C ALA A 24 -1.27 -3.51 5.09
N GLU A 25 -1.38 -2.73 4.02
CA GLU A 25 -0.25 -2.34 3.17
C GLU A 25 0.80 -1.56 3.97
N VAL A 26 0.39 -0.51 4.70
CA VAL A 26 1.27 0.29 5.57
C VAL A 26 1.94 -0.58 6.64
N LEU A 27 1.19 -1.46 7.31
CA LEU A 27 1.73 -2.35 8.32
C LEU A 27 2.74 -3.35 7.73
N SER A 28 2.52 -3.84 6.52
CA SER A 28 3.46 -4.72 5.83
C SER A 28 4.77 -4.00 5.52
N SER A 29 4.69 -2.74 5.05
CA SER A 29 5.86 -1.90 4.80
C SER A 29 6.65 -1.66 6.09
N LEU A 30 5.98 -1.23 7.15
CA LEU A 30 6.58 -0.96 8.46
C LEU A 30 7.25 -2.21 9.07
N ASN A 31 6.61 -3.37 8.96
CA ASN A 31 7.21 -4.62 9.40
C ASN A 31 8.46 -4.97 8.58
N GLY A 32 8.42 -4.80 7.27
CA GLY A 32 9.59 -4.99 6.40
C GLY A 32 10.79 -4.15 6.86
N ASP A 33 10.57 -2.86 7.14
CA ASP A 33 11.60 -1.96 7.64
C ASP A 33 12.08 -2.35 9.04
N THR A 34 11.21 -2.84 9.92
CA THR A 34 11.58 -3.34 11.24
C THR A 34 12.54 -4.52 11.15
N TYR A 35 12.26 -5.49 10.26
CA TYR A 35 13.17 -6.62 10.03
C TYR A 35 14.49 -6.18 9.42
N ARG A 36 14.46 -5.22 8.50
CA ARG A 36 15.68 -4.63 7.90
C ARG A 36 16.58 -3.98 8.94
N LEU A 37 16.00 -3.25 9.90
CA LEU A 37 16.74 -2.65 11.02
C LEU A 37 17.22 -3.69 12.05
N SER A 38 16.59 -4.86 12.11
CA SER A 38 16.97 -5.97 12.98
C SER A 38 18.07 -6.87 12.39
N ASP A 39 18.32 -6.76 11.08
CA ASP A 39 19.39 -7.49 10.39
C ASP A 39 20.72 -6.74 10.54
N PRO A 40 21.73 -7.30 11.28
CA PRO A 40 22.98 -6.62 11.54
C PRO A 40 23.78 -6.26 10.27
N ILE A 41 23.68 -7.08 9.22
CA ILE A 41 24.39 -6.86 7.95
C ILE A 41 23.77 -5.67 7.23
N THR A 42 22.47 -5.67 7.11
CA THR A 42 21.72 -4.59 6.46
C THR A 42 21.85 -3.29 7.26
N LEU A 43 21.71 -3.34 8.58
CA LEU A 43 21.88 -2.17 9.44
C LEU A 43 23.27 -1.55 9.29
N LYS A 44 24.33 -2.37 9.30
CA LYS A 44 25.70 -1.89 9.11
C LYS A 44 25.86 -1.20 7.74
N SER A 45 25.35 -1.81 6.67
CA SER A 45 25.43 -1.21 5.33
C SER A 45 24.67 0.13 5.21
N MET A 46 23.57 0.27 5.95
CA MET A 46 22.83 1.53 6.04
C MET A 46 23.61 2.61 6.79
N LEU A 47 24.22 2.27 7.92
CA LEU A 47 25.02 3.20 8.72
C LEU A 47 26.27 3.69 7.98
N GLU A 48 26.93 2.81 7.25
CA GLU A 48 28.11 3.12 6.44
C GLU A 48 27.77 3.71 5.06
N ASN A 49 26.47 3.72 4.71
CA ASN A 49 25.95 4.12 3.40
C ASN A 49 26.63 3.39 2.23
N THR A 50 26.95 2.12 2.43
CA THR A 50 27.64 1.23 1.48
C THR A 50 26.69 0.23 0.80
N GLY A 51 25.38 0.32 1.08
CA GLY A 51 24.36 -0.53 0.49
C GLY A 51 24.16 -0.29 -1.02
N SER A 52 23.41 -1.18 -1.67
CA SER A 52 23.06 -1.07 -3.09
C SER A 52 22.29 0.21 -3.43
N ILE A 53 21.65 0.80 -2.43
CA ILE A 53 20.94 2.08 -2.55
C ILE A 53 21.56 3.06 -1.56
N VAL A 54 22.20 4.08 -2.08
CA VAL A 54 22.81 5.15 -1.28
C VAL A 54 21.72 6.08 -0.74
N THR A 55 21.66 6.22 0.58
CA THR A 55 20.68 7.05 1.25
C THR A 55 21.06 8.53 1.13
N THR A 56 20.20 9.31 0.50
CA THR A 56 20.33 10.75 0.38
C THR A 56 19.10 11.45 0.98
N PRO A 57 19.22 12.73 1.43
CA PRO A 57 18.05 13.48 1.92
C PRO A 57 16.89 13.55 0.92
N GLY A 58 17.19 13.65 -0.37
CA GLY A 58 16.18 13.65 -1.43
C GLY A 58 15.47 12.30 -1.56
N LEU A 59 16.20 11.19 -1.44
CA LEU A 59 15.61 9.85 -1.45
C LEU A 59 14.68 9.66 -0.25
N LEU A 60 15.11 10.07 0.95
CA LEU A 60 14.30 9.97 2.16
C LEU A 60 13.00 10.79 2.05
N LEU A 61 13.09 12.00 1.50
CA LEU A 61 11.90 12.83 1.25
C LEU A 61 10.93 12.15 0.27
N THR A 62 11.46 11.62 -0.84
CA THR A 62 10.65 10.91 -1.84
C THR A 62 9.96 9.70 -1.24
N MET A 63 10.69 8.88 -0.48
CA MET A 63 10.12 7.72 0.22
C MET A 63 9.05 8.14 1.23
N SER A 64 9.28 9.20 2.01
CA SER A 64 8.30 9.71 2.96
C SER A 64 7.01 10.14 2.26
N MET A 65 7.10 10.82 1.12
CA MET A 65 5.92 11.20 0.33
C MET A 65 5.17 9.97 -0.20
N ILE A 66 5.88 8.95 -0.67
CA ILE A 66 5.27 7.71 -1.11
C ILE A 66 4.53 7.04 0.05
N PHE A 67 5.15 6.85 1.20
CA PHE A 67 4.55 6.14 2.34
C PHE A 67 3.40 6.87 3.02
N VAL A 68 3.31 8.20 2.90
CA VAL A 68 2.15 8.96 3.41
C VAL A 68 0.87 8.68 2.63
N VAL A 69 0.95 8.36 1.34
CA VAL A 69 -0.23 8.17 0.49
C VAL A 69 -1.16 7.04 0.98
N PRO A 70 -0.71 5.82 1.28
CA PRO A 70 -1.60 4.76 1.77
C PRO A 70 -2.21 5.08 3.15
N ILE A 71 -1.46 5.81 4.00
CA ILE A 71 -1.98 6.31 5.28
C ILE A 71 -3.16 7.26 5.04
N LEU A 72 -2.99 8.23 4.13
CA LEU A 72 -4.06 9.15 3.75
C LEU A 72 -5.22 8.41 3.10
N MET A 73 -4.95 7.45 2.21
CA MET A 73 -5.97 6.68 1.52
C MET A 73 -6.82 5.84 2.47
N SER A 74 -6.25 5.33 3.58
CA SER A 74 -7.01 4.61 4.59
C SER A 74 -8.11 5.49 5.21
N ALA A 75 -7.81 6.75 5.51
CA ALA A 75 -8.78 7.70 6.05
C ALA A 75 -9.71 8.28 4.96
N LEU A 76 -9.15 8.72 3.83
CA LEU A 76 -9.91 9.34 2.75
C LEU A 76 -10.95 8.40 2.14
N THR A 77 -10.67 7.09 2.08
CA THR A 77 -11.62 6.08 1.61
C THR A 77 -12.92 6.10 2.42
N LEU A 78 -12.85 6.39 3.71
CA LEU A 78 -14.00 6.48 4.61
C LEU A 78 -14.71 7.85 4.57
N ILE A 79 -13.96 8.94 4.38
CA ILE A 79 -14.46 10.32 4.52
C ILE A 79 -15.03 10.84 3.20
N LEU A 80 -14.39 10.54 2.06
CA LEU A 80 -14.78 11.08 0.76
C LEU A 80 -16.13 10.55 0.29
N LYS A 81 -16.82 11.30 -0.58
CA LYS A 81 -18.03 10.84 -1.28
C LYS A 81 -17.72 9.55 -2.07
N SER A 82 -18.69 8.64 -2.13
CA SER A 82 -18.53 7.30 -2.74
C SER A 82 -17.92 7.33 -4.15
N SER A 83 -18.36 8.26 -5.00
CA SER A 83 -17.84 8.39 -6.36
C SER A 83 -16.36 8.79 -6.37
N VAL A 84 -15.98 9.79 -5.58
CA VAL A 84 -14.59 10.28 -5.47
C VAL A 84 -13.69 9.22 -4.86
N SER A 85 -14.13 8.59 -3.76
CA SER A 85 -13.41 7.53 -3.09
C SER A 85 -13.13 6.35 -4.03
N ARG A 86 -14.13 5.93 -4.81
CA ARG A 86 -13.97 4.86 -5.79
C ARG A 86 -12.90 5.16 -6.84
N TRP A 87 -12.96 6.35 -7.45
CA TRP A 87 -11.98 6.75 -8.46
C TRP A 87 -10.58 6.91 -7.86
N ALA A 88 -10.48 7.51 -6.68
CA ALA A 88 -9.21 7.65 -5.95
C ALA A 88 -8.58 6.27 -5.67
N ASN A 89 -9.36 5.31 -5.15
CA ASN A 89 -8.86 3.95 -4.91
C ASN A 89 -8.44 3.21 -6.19
N ARG A 90 -9.12 3.43 -7.32
CA ARG A 90 -8.73 2.86 -8.61
C ARG A 90 -7.41 3.42 -9.10
N ILE A 91 -7.29 4.75 -9.17
CA ILE A 91 -6.11 5.42 -9.74
C ILE A 91 -4.90 5.19 -8.82
N ILE A 92 -5.03 5.51 -7.54
CA ILE A 92 -3.94 5.39 -6.58
C ILE A 92 -3.59 3.91 -6.34
N GLY A 93 -4.58 3.02 -6.30
CA GLY A 93 -4.36 1.59 -6.18
C GLY A 93 -3.53 1.02 -7.33
N ILE A 94 -3.81 1.40 -8.59
CA ILE A 94 -3.01 0.99 -9.75
C ILE A 94 -1.59 1.53 -9.65
N LEU A 95 -1.42 2.81 -9.32
CA LEU A 95 -0.09 3.40 -9.17
C LEU A 95 0.72 2.68 -8.07
N TYR A 96 0.08 2.38 -6.95
CA TYR A 96 0.71 1.63 -5.86
C TYR A 96 1.02 0.19 -6.24
N ALA A 97 0.15 -0.50 -6.97
CA ALA A 97 0.41 -1.84 -7.47
C ALA A 97 1.64 -1.86 -8.39
N LEU A 98 1.83 -0.83 -9.22
CA LEU A 98 3.02 -0.68 -10.05
C LEU A 98 4.28 -0.41 -9.21
N ILE A 99 4.20 0.44 -8.20
CA ILE A 99 5.31 0.74 -7.27
C ILE A 99 5.73 -0.51 -6.50
N THR A 100 4.78 -1.23 -5.90
CA THR A 100 5.06 -2.44 -5.12
C THR A 100 5.55 -3.59 -6.01
N PHE A 101 5.05 -3.69 -7.24
CA PHE A 101 5.59 -4.63 -8.23
C PHE A 101 7.03 -4.29 -8.61
N ALA A 102 7.32 -3.02 -8.90
CA ALA A 102 8.68 -2.57 -9.19
C ALA A 102 9.63 -2.83 -8.01
N PHE A 103 9.16 -2.62 -6.77
CA PHE A 103 9.92 -2.95 -5.56
C PHE A 103 10.21 -4.45 -5.46
N LEU A 104 9.23 -5.32 -5.72
CA LEU A 104 9.43 -6.77 -5.73
C LEU A 104 10.47 -7.19 -6.79
N VAL A 105 10.41 -6.60 -8.00
CA VAL A 105 11.40 -6.84 -9.05
C VAL A 105 12.79 -6.36 -8.61
N LEU A 106 12.87 -5.20 -7.96
CA LEU A 106 14.12 -4.67 -7.43
C LEU A 106 14.74 -5.61 -6.39
N CYS A 107 13.94 -6.15 -5.46
CA CYS A 107 14.37 -7.16 -4.50
C CYS A 107 15.00 -8.36 -5.21
N PHE A 108 14.39 -8.79 -6.32
CA PHE A 108 14.90 -9.91 -7.11
C PHE A 108 16.24 -9.59 -7.79
N VAL A 109 16.36 -8.42 -8.39
CA VAL A 109 17.57 -7.98 -9.10
C VAL A 109 18.73 -7.77 -8.11
N LEU A 110 18.47 -7.17 -6.97
CA LEU A 110 19.48 -6.90 -5.94
C LEU A 110 19.80 -8.12 -5.06
N ARG A 111 19.12 -9.25 -5.27
CA ARG A 111 19.26 -10.46 -4.44
C ARG A 111 19.07 -10.15 -2.95
N SER A 112 18.03 -9.39 -2.65
CA SER A 112 17.68 -8.99 -1.29
C SER A 112 17.50 -10.18 -0.35
N ALA A 113 17.51 -9.92 0.97
CA ALA A 113 17.27 -10.95 1.98
C ALA A 113 15.87 -11.57 1.84
N SER A 114 15.74 -12.85 2.22
CA SER A 114 14.49 -13.63 2.02
C SER A 114 13.27 -12.99 2.66
N TYR A 115 13.42 -12.32 3.80
CA TYR A 115 12.32 -11.63 4.47
C TYR A 115 11.78 -10.43 3.66
N GLU A 116 12.63 -9.76 2.87
CA GLU A 116 12.21 -8.65 2.01
C GLU A 116 11.23 -9.13 0.93
N PHE A 117 11.45 -10.34 0.37
CA PHE A 117 10.50 -10.94 -0.58
C PHE A 117 9.13 -11.21 0.03
N VAL A 118 9.09 -11.67 1.28
CA VAL A 118 7.83 -11.93 1.98
C VAL A 118 7.02 -10.64 2.09
N TRP A 119 7.66 -9.57 2.56
CA TRP A 119 6.97 -8.29 2.75
C TRP A 119 6.63 -7.59 1.44
N ALA A 120 7.52 -7.62 0.44
CA ALA A 120 7.25 -7.07 -0.89
C ALA A 120 6.08 -7.80 -1.56
N THR A 121 6.00 -9.13 -1.42
CA THR A 121 4.88 -9.91 -1.94
C THR A 121 3.58 -9.57 -1.21
N ALA A 122 3.60 -9.44 0.11
CA ALA A 122 2.43 -9.07 0.90
C ALA A 122 1.89 -7.68 0.49
N GLN A 123 2.76 -6.69 0.33
CA GLN A 123 2.39 -5.36 -0.15
C GLN A 123 1.74 -5.41 -1.53
N LEU A 124 2.32 -6.16 -2.47
CA LEU A 124 1.75 -6.33 -3.81
C LEU A 124 0.37 -6.99 -3.74
N VAL A 125 0.17 -8.02 -2.92
CA VAL A 125 -1.13 -8.68 -2.74
C VAL A 125 -2.16 -7.68 -2.22
N PHE A 126 -1.84 -6.89 -1.18
CA PHE A 126 -2.78 -5.93 -0.63
C PHE A 126 -3.15 -4.84 -1.63
N THR A 127 -2.20 -4.32 -2.39
CA THR A 127 -2.48 -3.30 -3.42
C THR A 127 -3.31 -3.87 -4.58
N LEU A 128 -3.07 -5.10 -5.01
CA LEU A 128 -3.91 -5.79 -6.00
C LEU A 128 -5.32 -6.01 -5.49
N LEU A 129 -5.50 -6.35 -4.21
CA LEU A 129 -6.81 -6.45 -3.59
C LEU A 129 -7.52 -5.09 -3.54
N VAL A 130 -6.81 -3.99 -3.26
CA VAL A 130 -7.38 -2.63 -3.35
C VAL A 130 -7.93 -2.38 -4.76
N VAL A 131 -7.13 -2.65 -5.80
CA VAL A 131 -7.57 -2.49 -7.19
C VAL A 131 -8.79 -3.36 -7.49
N TRP A 132 -8.75 -4.63 -7.09
CA TRP A 132 -9.86 -5.56 -7.28
C TRP A 132 -11.15 -5.06 -6.65
N TYR A 133 -11.14 -4.72 -5.34
CA TYR A 133 -12.32 -4.25 -4.64
C TYR A 133 -12.81 -2.91 -5.18
N ALA A 134 -11.91 -1.98 -5.49
CA ALA A 134 -12.27 -0.69 -6.09
C ALA A 134 -12.89 -0.84 -7.49
N TRP A 135 -12.50 -1.87 -8.25
CA TRP A 135 -13.07 -2.14 -9.58
C TRP A 135 -14.43 -2.80 -9.49
N LYS A 136 -14.62 -3.75 -8.57
CA LYS A 136 -15.91 -4.39 -8.30
C LYS A 136 -16.92 -3.48 -7.61
N TRP A 137 -16.47 -2.36 -7.07
CA TRP A 137 -17.35 -1.40 -6.42
C TRP A 137 -18.26 -0.74 -7.46
N THR A 138 -19.46 -1.28 -7.61
CA THR A 138 -20.54 -0.72 -8.44
C THR A 138 -21.26 0.39 -7.67
N ASN A 139 -21.60 1.47 -8.35
CA ASN A 139 -22.34 2.56 -7.75
C ASN A 139 -23.83 2.21 -7.76
N PRO A 140 -24.51 2.12 -6.62
CA PRO A 140 -25.95 1.92 -6.61
C PRO A 140 -26.76 3.19 -6.92
N GLU A 141 -26.07 4.32 -7.14
CA GLU A 141 -26.68 5.62 -7.48
C GLU A 141 -26.52 5.97 -8.98
N GLY A 142 -26.28 4.98 -9.83
CA GLY A 142 -26.18 5.11 -11.28
C GLY A 142 -27.39 4.55 -11.98
#